data_fa911ac7189f9bf22dce2c1d323e3003
#
_entry.id   fa911ac7189f9bf22dce2c1d323e3003
#
_cell.length_a   1.000
_cell.length_b   1.000
_cell.length_c   1.000
_cell.angle_alpha   90.00
_cell.angle_beta   90.00
_cell.angle_gamma   90.00
#
_symmetry.space_group_name_H-M   'P 1'
#
loop_
_entity.id
_entity.type
_entity.pdbx_description
1 polymer ?
#
loop_
_entity_poly.entity_id
_entity_poly.type
_entity_poly.pdbx_seq_one_letter_code
_entity_poly.pdbx_strand_id
1 'polypeptide(L)'
;MFGQLNSAELRTGLTLASVISFRMLGLFMILPVFMLLAADMPGFSPAKAGLAVGIYGLTQAVLQQPFGKLSDRFGRRPVMLAGLALFAAGGVLAALAESMGMLIAGRALQGCGAIAGVALAFAADHTRAQNRSVIMAIIGMAIGASFLLSMMIAVPLSTLLGLNGLFWLTAVLGVMGMFLVLSLPVPVVRDEEVLQEAGSSSTVWLFALSVFLLHAVMTLLFVVLPGMLVSQFGFELEYHWRIYVPSMLGSVILVFPLLRRIAANKTEFKAMPLAFLALGVALGLMSLGGSLIALALFAVVFFLAFNLLEAAMPSAVSQLTSTSGRGRKMGLYTTFQFLGAFAGGLGGGWLLGFSGDVVTLSVAGLICTLWAITMLVWVKRFDNRLQA
;
A
#
# COMPACT_ATOMS: atom_id res chain seq x y z
N MET A 1 25.20 -0.75 -9.79
CA MET A 1 24.42 -0.87 -8.56
C MET A 1 24.49 -2.28 -7.94
N PHE A 2 24.39 -3.37 -8.72
CA PHE A 2 24.40 -4.76 -8.21
C PHE A 2 25.79 -5.38 -8.01
N GLY A 3 26.88 -4.74 -8.43
CA GLY A 3 28.24 -5.31 -8.44
C GLY A 3 28.91 -5.52 -7.08
N GLN A 4 28.27 -5.09 -5.98
CA GLN A 4 28.81 -5.29 -4.62
C GLN A 4 28.08 -6.37 -3.82
N LEU A 5 26.93 -6.89 -4.32
CA LEU A 5 26.18 -7.96 -3.68
C LEU A 5 26.86 -9.31 -3.93
N ASN A 6 27.00 -10.10 -2.87
CA ASN A 6 27.37 -11.51 -3.07
C ASN A 6 26.13 -12.32 -3.49
N SER A 7 26.37 -13.52 -4.00
CA SER A 7 25.30 -14.41 -4.50
C SER A 7 24.28 -14.79 -3.41
N ALA A 8 24.71 -14.92 -2.15
CA ALA A 8 23.83 -15.25 -1.03
C ALA A 8 22.92 -14.05 -0.66
N GLU A 9 23.47 -12.83 -0.59
CA GLU A 9 22.69 -11.60 -0.34
C GLU A 9 21.63 -11.39 -1.45
N LEU A 10 22.04 -11.54 -2.72
CA LEU A 10 21.14 -11.37 -3.86
C LEU A 10 20.04 -12.43 -3.84
N ARG A 11 20.38 -13.72 -3.62
CA ARG A 11 19.40 -14.80 -3.53
C ARG A 11 18.40 -14.57 -2.41
N THR A 12 18.86 -14.22 -1.21
CA THR A 12 18.00 -13.92 -0.06
C THR A 12 17.09 -12.72 -0.37
N GLY A 13 17.65 -11.64 -0.91
CA GLY A 13 16.90 -10.44 -1.28
C GLY A 13 15.82 -10.70 -2.32
N LEU A 14 16.13 -11.45 -3.38
CA LEU A 14 15.16 -11.82 -4.41
C LEU A 14 14.08 -12.76 -3.87
N THR A 15 14.44 -13.73 -3.04
CA THR A 15 13.45 -14.63 -2.42
C THR A 15 12.48 -13.86 -1.53
N LEU A 16 12.97 -12.94 -0.69
CA LEU A 16 12.12 -12.10 0.16
C LEU A 16 11.26 -11.14 -0.68
N ALA A 17 11.83 -10.54 -1.72
CA ALA A 17 11.08 -9.73 -2.67
C ALA A 17 9.94 -10.53 -3.32
N SER A 18 10.17 -11.77 -3.72
CA SER A 18 9.14 -12.66 -4.28
C SER A 18 8.06 -13.02 -3.25
N VAL A 19 8.42 -13.33 -2.00
CA VAL A 19 7.45 -13.59 -0.92
C VAL A 19 6.55 -12.38 -0.69
N ILE A 20 7.14 -11.18 -0.62
CA ILE A 20 6.38 -9.94 -0.44
C ILE A 20 5.52 -9.66 -1.68
N SER A 21 6.06 -9.89 -2.90
CA SER A 21 5.32 -9.73 -4.16
C SER A 21 4.09 -10.61 -4.22
N PHE A 22 4.18 -11.89 -3.90
CA PHE A 22 3.03 -12.80 -3.91
C PHE A 22 1.92 -12.32 -2.98
N ARG A 23 2.30 -11.85 -1.81
CA ARG A 23 1.35 -11.28 -0.85
C ARG A 23 0.72 -9.98 -1.36
N MET A 24 1.53 -9.08 -1.92
CA MET A 24 1.05 -7.80 -2.46
C MET A 24 0.19 -7.99 -3.72
N LEU A 25 0.53 -8.94 -4.60
CA LEU A 25 -0.33 -9.34 -5.72
C LEU A 25 -1.71 -9.76 -5.21
N GLY A 26 -1.76 -10.66 -4.22
CA GLY A 26 -3.02 -11.12 -3.62
C GLY A 26 -3.84 -10.00 -2.99
N LEU A 27 -3.18 -8.99 -2.43
CA LEU A 27 -3.87 -7.83 -1.84
C LEU A 27 -4.41 -6.89 -2.92
N PHE A 28 -3.56 -6.50 -3.86
CA PHE A 28 -3.86 -5.41 -4.79
C PHE A 28 -4.79 -5.82 -5.94
N MET A 29 -4.76 -7.09 -6.40
CA MET A 29 -5.62 -7.50 -7.51
C MET A 29 -7.12 -7.50 -7.16
N ILE A 30 -7.46 -7.52 -5.89
CA ILE A 30 -8.85 -7.48 -5.43
C ILE A 30 -9.42 -6.05 -5.50
N LEU A 31 -8.59 -5.02 -5.26
CA LEU A 31 -9.04 -3.65 -5.10
C LEU A 31 -9.88 -3.12 -6.27
N PRO A 32 -9.45 -3.22 -7.54
CA PRO A 32 -10.16 -2.58 -8.66
C PRO A 32 -11.46 -3.28 -9.07
N VAL A 33 -11.74 -4.47 -8.54
CA VAL A 33 -12.88 -5.31 -8.94
C VAL A 33 -13.84 -5.63 -7.80
N PHE A 34 -13.39 -5.44 -6.55
CA PHE A 34 -14.07 -5.93 -5.36
C PHE A 34 -15.48 -5.40 -5.21
N MET A 35 -15.68 -4.09 -5.34
CA MET A 35 -16.97 -3.44 -5.10
C MET A 35 -18.06 -3.96 -6.05
N LEU A 36 -17.70 -4.25 -7.29
CA LEU A 36 -18.63 -4.76 -8.30
C LEU A 36 -18.90 -6.25 -8.12
N LEU A 37 -17.85 -7.06 -7.90
CA LEU A 37 -18.01 -8.50 -7.75
C LEU A 37 -18.68 -8.92 -6.44
N ALA A 38 -18.60 -8.09 -5.40
CA ALA A 38 -19.26 -8.35 -4.13
C ALA A 38 -20.71 -7.84 -4.09
N ALA A 39 -21.18 -7.10 -5.11
CA ALA A 39 -22.48 -6.43 -5.10
C ALA A 39 -23.67 -7.40 -4.91
N ASP A 40 -23.58 -8.60 -5.47
CA ASP A 40 -24.62 -9.61 -5.40
C ASP A 40 -24.54 -10.51 -4.15
N MET A 41 -23.54 -10.29 -3.27
CA MET A 41 -23.38 -11.13 -2.08
C MET A 41 -24.45 -10.84 -1.02
N PRO A 42 -24.98 -11.88 -0.35
CA PRO A 42 -25.91 -11.71 0.75
C PRO A 42 -25.35 -10.80 1.84
N GLY A 43 -26.14 -9.79 2.20
CA GLY A 43 -25.77 -8.79 3.19
C GLY A 43 -24.85 -7.68 2.66
N PHE A 44 -24.71 -7.51 1.35
CA PHE A 44 -23.97 -6.41 0.74
C PHE A 44 -24.52 -5.05 1.18
N SER A 45 -23.60 -4.15 1.46
CA SER A 45 -23.81 -2.70 1.47
C SER A 45 -22.46 -2.04 1.17
N PRO A 46 -22.44 -0.81 0.61
CA PRO A 46 -21.16 -0.11 0.35
C PRO A 46 -20.28 -0.01 1.58
N ALA A 47 -20.86 0.23 2.76
CA ALA A 47 -20.13 0.30 4.03
C ALA A 47 -19.48 -1.05 4.41
N LYS A 48 -20.20 -2.17 4.27
CA LYS A 48 -19.64 -3.50 4.54
C LYS A 48 -18.59 -3.90 3.52
N ALA A 49 -18.79 -3.56 2.25
CA ALA A 49 -17.80 -3.80 1.21
C ALA A 49 -16.55 -2.96 1.43
N GLY A 50 -16.70 -1.69 1.76
CA GLY A 50 -15.58 -0.83 2.16
C GLY A 50 -14.86 -1.34 3.42
N LEU A 51 -15.60 -1.86 4.41
CA LEU A 51 -15.02 -2.54 5.57
C LEU A 51 -14.23 -3.79 5.15
N ALA A 52 -14.74 -4.63 4.25
CA ALA A 52 -14.06 -5.83 3.78
C ALA A 52 -12.73 -5.48 3.07
N VAL A 53 -12.71 -4.39 2.30
CA VAL A 53 -11.48 -3.87 1.69
C VAL A 53 -10.50 -3.40 2.77
N GLY A 54 -10.97 -2.61 3.73
CA GLY A 54 -10.12 -1.93 4.72
C GLY A 54 -9.67 -2.81 5.88
N ILE A 55 -10.48 -3.80 6.34
CA ILE A 55 -10.22 -4.58 7.58
C ILE A 55 -8.88 -5.32 7.54
N TYR A 56 -8.43 -5.73 6.37
CA TYR A 56 -7.09 -6.26 6.15
C TYR A 56 -6.02 -5.30 6.68
N GLY A 57 -6.15 -3.99 6.35
CA GLY A 57 -5.23 -2.95 6.82
C GLY A 57 -5.25 -2.80 8.35
N LEU A 58 -6.43 -2.83 8.97
CA LEU A 58 -6.55 -2.72 10.43
C LEU A 58 -5.82 -3.86 11.14
N THR A 59 -6.11 -5.11 10.78
CA THR A 59 -5.48 -6.29 11.40
C THR A 59 -3.98 -6.35 11.14
N GLN A 60 -3.54 -5.95 9.95
CA GLN A 60 -2.14 -5.77 9.60
C GLN A 60 -1.46 -4.71 10.49
N ALA A 61 -2.05 -3.53 10.66
CA ALA A 61 -1.50 -2.45 11.46
C ALA A 61 -1.34 -2.86 12.93
N VAL A 62 -2.37 -3.51 13.50
CA VAL A 62 -2.38 -3.96 14.90
C VAL A 62 -1.36 -5.06 15.13
N LEU A 63 -1.25 -6.03 14.22
CA LEU A 63 -0.41 -7.21 14.43
C LEU A 63 1.03 -7.06 13.94
N GLN A 64 1.36 -6.00 13.20
CA GLN A 64 2.71 -5.79 12.67
C GLN A 64 3.78 -5.73 13.76
N GLN A 65 3.53 -5.01 14.86
CA GLN A 65 4.46 -4.93 15.99
C GLN A 65 4.53 -6.23 16.79
N PRO A 66 3.42 -6.88 17.19
CA PRO A 66 3.44 -8.22 17.79
C PRO A 66 4.22 -9.24 16.96
N PHE A 67 4.01 -9.29 15.63
CA PHE A 67 4.76 -10.20 14.76
C PHE A 67 6.27 -9.89 14.75
N GLY A 68 6.65 -8.62 14.77
CA GLY A 68 8.04 -8.22 14.95
C GLY A 68 8.65 -8.82 16.22
N LYS A 69 8.03 -8.58 17.38
CA LYS A 69 8.48 -9.11 18.69
C LYS A 69 8.51 -10.65 18.73
N LEU A 70 7.48 -11.30 18.18
CA LEU A 70 7.45 -12.75 18.08
C LEU A 70 8.61 -13.27 17.23
N SER A 71 8.95 -12.57 16.14
CA SER A 71 10.05 -12.97 15.25
C SER A 71 11.43 -12.78 15.88
N ASP A 72 11.58 -11.84 16.82
CA ASP A 72 12.80 -11.69 17.62
C ASP A 72 12.95 -12.86 18.60
N ARG A 73 11.84 -13.36 19.19
CA ARG A 73 11.85 -14.45 20.18
C ARG A 73 11.90 -15.84 19.56
N PHE A 74 11.12 -16.10 18.53
CA PHE A 74 10.94 -17.43 17.92
C PHE A 74 11.71 -17.62 16.61
N GLY A 75 12.37 -16.56 16.13
CA GLY A 75 13.08 -16.52 14.86
C GLY A 75 12.19 -16.00 13.71
N ARG A 76 12.84 -15.37 12.73
CA ARG A 76 12.16 -14.72 11.59
C ARG A 76 11.39 -15.73 10.73
N ARG A 77 12.03 -16.86 10.40
CA ARG A 77 11.46 -17.85 9.47
C ARG A 77 10.18 -18.52 9.97
N PRO A 78 10.07 -19.04 11.22
CA PRO A 78 8.83 -19.62 11.74
C PRO A 78 7.67 -18.61 11.78
N VAL A 79 7.94 -17.36 12.15
CA VAL A 79 6.91 -16.31 12.23
C VAL A 79 6.45 -15.90 10.82
N MET A 80 7.34 -15.87 9.83
CA MET A 80 6.94 -15.63 8.43
C MET A 80 6.05 -16.77 7.90
N LEU A 81 6.37 -18.02 8.21
CA LEU A 81 5.55 -19.18 7.84
C LEU A 81 4.16 -19.11 8.49
N ALA A 82 4.08 -18.81 9.79
CA ALA A 82 2.82 -18.65 10.49
C ALA A 82 1.97 -17.51 9.89
N GLY A 83 2.58 -16.37 9.57
CA GLY A 83 1.89 -15.25 8.95
C GLY A 83 1.38 -15.57 7.55
N LEU A 84 2.17 -16.27 6.73
CA LEU A 84 1.72 -16.71 5.40
C LEU A 84 0.62 -17.78 5.49
N ALA A 85 0.66 -18.66 6.50
CA ALA A 85 -0.42 -19.60 6.77
C ALA A 85 -1.72 -18.90 7.12
N LEU A 86 -1.68 -17.86 7.98
CA LEU A 86 -2.84 -17.01 8.28
C LEU A 86 -3.36 -16.28 7.03
N PHE A 87 -2.46 -15.75 6.20
CA PHE A 87 -2.84 -15.11 4.94
C PHE A 87 -3.52 -16.10 3.99
N ALA A 88 -2.97 -17.31 3.82
CA ALA A 88 -3.56 -18.34 2.99
C ALA A 88 -4.90 -18.83 3.54
N ALA A 89 -5.01 -19.10 4.85
CA ALA A 89 -6.25 -19.50 5.50
C ALA A 89 -7.34 -18.43 5.38
N GLY A 90 -7.00 -17.16 5.52
CA GLY A 90 -7.90 -16.05 5.27
C GLY A 90 -8.35 -15.97 3.80
N GLY A 91 -7.46 -16.30 2.85
CA GLY A 91 -7.78 -16.44 1.43
C GLY A 91 -8.80 -17.54 1.18
N VAL A 92 -8.60 -18.72 1.78
CA VAL A 92 -9.55 -19.84 1.70
C VAL A 92 -10.90 -19.44 2.31
N LEU A 93 -10.91 -18.84 3.50
CA LEU A 93 -12.14 -18.40 4.16
C LEU A 93 -12.91 -17.38 3.31
N ALA A 94 -12.22 -16.43 2.69
CA ALA A 94 -12.82 -15.46 1.79
C ALA A 94 -13.30 -16.09 0.46
N ALA A 95 -12.59 -17.09 -0.05
CA ALA A 95 -12.99 -17.83 -1.26
C ALA A 95 -14.25 -18.68 -1.06
N LEU A 96 -14.48 -19.16 0.15
CA LEU A 96 -15.66 -19.95 0.53
C LEU A 96 -16.78 -19.07 1.08
N ALA A 97 -16.62 -17.72 1.06
CA ALA A 97 -17.61 -16.85 1.66
C ALA A 97 -18.93 -16.83 0.90
N GLU A 98 -20.02 -17.12 1.59
CA GLU A 98 -21.39 -17.04 1.11
C GLU A 98 -22.12 -15.78 1.58
N SER A 99 -21.45 -14.94 2.37
CA SER A 99 -21.99 -13.69 2.91
C SER A 99 -20.91 -12.64 3.12
N MET A 100 -21.30 -11.36 3.15
CA MET A 100 -20.39 -10.26 3.46
C MET A 100 -19.72 -10.40 4.84
N GLY A 101 -20.41 -10.99 5.83
CA GLY A 101 -19.82 -11.23 7.15
C GLY A 101 -18.65 -12.21 7.11
N MET A 102 -18.82 -13.34 6.41
CA MET A 102 -17.76 -14.34 6.23
C MET A 102 -16.60 -13.77 5.40
N LEU A 103 -16.90 -12.98 4.36
CA LEU A 103 -15.88 -12.32 3.55
C LEU A 103 -15.05 -11.32 4.36
N ILE A 104 -15.68 -10.50 5.22
CA ILE A 104 -14.99 -9.60 6.15
C ILE A 104 -14.09 -10.38 7.10
N ALA A 105 -14.57 -11.50 7.65
CA ALA A 105 -13.78 -12.37 8.53
C ALA A 105 -12.53 -12.95 7.80
N GLY A 106 -12.71 -13.43 6.56
CA GLY A 106 -11.62 -13.92 5.73
C GLY A 106 -10.56 -12.82 5.45
N ARG A 107 -11.02 -11.61 5.14
CA ARG A 107 -10.15 -10.43 4.93
C ARG A 107 -9.40 -10.01 6.20
N ALA A 108 -10.09 -10.04 7.35
CA ALA A 108 -9.45 -9.79 8.64
C ALA A 108 -8.36 -10.82 8.94
N LEU A 109 -8.65 -12.11 8.71
CA LEU A 109 -7.69 -13.19 8.90
C LEU A 109 -6.48 -13.07 7.95
N GLN A 110 -6.69 -12.70 6.68
CA GLN A 110 -5.59 -12.41 5.74
C GLN A 110 -4.66 -11.32 6.28
N GLY A 111 -5.21 -10.23 6.82
CA GLY A 111 -4.44 -9.14 7.40
C GLY A 111 -3.67 -9.53 8.67
N CYS A 112 -4.14 -10.54 9.42
CA CYS A 112 -3.41 -11.07 10.56
C CYS A 112 -2.04 -11.64 10.17
N GLY A 113 -1.82 -12.00 8.90
CA GLY A 113 -0.52 -12.42 8.38
C GLY A 113 0.51 -11.29 8.24
N ALA A 114 0.77 -10.52 9.28
CA ALA A 114 1.55 -9.27 9.29
C ALA A 114 3.08 -9.48 9.17
N ILE A 115 3.56 -10.08 8.07
CA ILE A 115 4.98 -10.45 7.90
C ILE A 115 5.88 -9.37 7.28
N ALA A 116 5.35 -8.24 6.82
CA ALA A 116 6.15 -7.25 6.08
C ALA A 116 7.38 -6.76 6.87
N GLY A 117 7.18 -6.39 8.14
CA GLY A 117 8.28 -5.99 9.04
C GLY A 117 9.26 -7.12 9.32
N VAL A 118 8.77 -8.35 9.49
CA VAL A 118 9.60 -9.54 9.73
C VAL A 118 10.49 -9.85 8.52
N ALA A 119 9.94 -9.74 7.30
CA ALA A 119 10.70 -9.97 6.07
C ALA A 119 11.80 -8.91 5.86
N LEU A 120 11.51 -7.64 6.18
CA LEU A 120 12.52 -6.57 6.13
C LEU A 120 13.61 -6.77 7.18
N ALA A 121 13.25 -7.20 8.39
CA ALA A 121 14.22 -7.56 9.44
C ALA A 121 15.08 -8.75 8.99
N PHE A 122 14.49 -9.81 8.44
CA PHE A 122 15.22 -10.93 7.87
C PHE A 122 16.23 -10.49 6.79
N ALA A 123 15.80 -9.61 5.90
CA ALA A 123 16.67 -9.04 4.87
C ALA A 123 17.85 -8.29 5.48
N ALA A 124 17.61 -7.48 6.52
CA ALA A 124 18.66 -6.74 7.23
C ALA A 124 19.65 -7.67 7.95
N ASP A 125 19.17 -8.77 8.57
CA ASP A 125 19.98 -9.74 9.30
C ASP A 125 20.95 -10.52 8.36
N HIS A 126 20.55 -10.72 7.09
CA HIS A 126 21.32 -11.50 6.10
C HIS A 126 22.06 -10.65 5.07
N THR A 127 22.11 -9.32 5.27
CA THR A 127 22.76 -8.40 4.33
C THR A 127 23.77 -7.54 5.08
N ARG A 128 24.99 -7.42 4.53
CA ARG A 128 26.03 -6.53 5.05
C ARG A 128 25.50 -5.08 5.09
N ALA A 129 25.91 -4.31 6.10
CA ALA A 129 25.42 -2.95 6.36
C ALA A 129 25.47 -2.04 5.11
N GLN A 130 26.54 -2.13 4.32
CA GLN A 130 26.73 -1.36 3.09
C GLN A 130 25.76 -1.72 1.96
N ASN A 131 25.17 -2.92 1.98
CA ASN A 131 24.30 -3.44 0.92
C ASN A 131 22.81 -3.42 1.32
N ARG A 132 22.46 -3.14 2.58
CA ARG A 132 21.09 -3.15 3.08
C ARG A 132 20.16 -2.25 2.27
N SER A 133 20.63 -1.04 1.92
CA SER A 133 19.84 -0.09 1.12
C SER A 133 19.49 -0.64 -0.27
N VAL A 134 20.40 -1.40 -0.88
CA VAL A 134 20.16 -2.02 -2.20
C VAL A 134 19.09 -3.12 -2.10
N ILE A 135 19.18 -3.99 -1.08
CA ILE A 135 18.18 -5.05 -0.86
C ILE A 135 16.81 -4.44 -0.53
N MET A 136 16.75 -3.41 0.32
CA MET A 136 15.49 -2.71 0.61
C MET A 136 14.89 -2.06 -0.65
N ALA A 137 15.74 -1.51 -1.54
CA ALA A 137 15.29 -0.97 -2.82
C ALA A 137 14.73 -2.07 -3.75
N ILE A 138 15.35 -3.25 -3.80
CA ILE A 138 14.84 -4.42 -4.55
C ILE A 138 13.44 -4.81 -4.05
N ILE A 139 13.26 -4.92 -2.73
CA ILE A 139 11.97 -5.24 -2.12
C ILE A 139 10.94 -4.15 -2.42
N GLY A 140 11.30 -2.88 -2.31
CA GLY A 140 10.42 -1.75 -2.63
C GLY A 140 9.99 -1.74 -4.11
N MET A 141 10.91 -1.99 -5.02
CA MET A 141 10.60 -2.12 -6.46
C MET A 141 9.66 -3.31 -6.73
N ALA A 142 9.84 -4.42 -6.03
CA ALA A 142 9.00 -5.59 -6.15
C ALA A 142 7.55 -5.32 -5.68
N ILE A 143 7.36 -4.53 -4.61
CA ILE A 143 6.04 -4.07 -4.15
C ILE A 143 5.38 -3.20 -5.23
N GLY A 144 6.08 -2.20 -5.77
CA GLY A 144 5.57 -1.34 -6.83
C GLY A 144 5.22 -2.10 -8.12
N ALA A 145 6.08 -3.03 -8.52
CA ALA A 145 5.82 -3.91 -9.66
C ALA A 145 4.60 -4.82 -9.43
N SER A 146 4.43 -5.34 -8.20
CA SER A 146 3.25 -6.13 -7.83
C SER A 146 1.96 -5.33 -7.91
N PHE A 147 1.99 -4.06 -7.51
CA PHE A 147 0.84 -3.17 -7.63
C PHE A 147 0.46 -2.94 -9.09
N LEU A 148 1.44 -2.59 -9.93
CA LEU A 148 1.22 -2.40 -11.37
C LEU A 148 0.69 -3.67 -12.04
N LEU A 149 1.34 -4.81 -11.78
CA LEU A 149 0.93 -6.10 -12.34
C LEU A 149 -0.49 -6.47 -11.89
N SER A 150 -0.82 -6.25 -10.61
CA SER A 150 -2.16 -6.48 -10.10
C SER A 150 -3.22 -5.69 -10.86
N MET A 151 -2.98 -4.41 -11.14
CA MET A 151 -3.92 -3.59 -11.91
C MET A 151 -4.10 -4.09 -13.35
N MET A 152 -3.04 -4.64 -13.94
CA MET A 152 -3.10 -5.20 -15.30
C MET A 152 -3.90 -6.50 -15.37
N ILE A 153 -3.73 -7.37 -14.38
CA ILE A 153 -4.31 -8.73 -14.41
C ILE A 153 -5.64 -8.85 -13.64
N ALA A 154 -5.97 -7.91 -12.76
CA ALA A 154 -7.14 -7.99 -11.89
C ALA A 154 -8.44 -8.18 -12.67
N VAL A 155 -8.68 -7.32 -13.68
CA VAL A 155 -9.91 -7.38 -14.47
C VAL A 155 -9.97 -8.67 -15.30
N PRO A 156 -8.98 -9.03 -16.14
CA PRO A 156 -9.01 -10.29 -16.89
C PRO A 156 -9.15 -11.51 -15.99
N LEU A 157 -8.47 -11.56 -14.84
CA LEU A 157 -8.60 -12.68 -13.92
C LEU A 157 -9.96 -12.71 -13.25
N SER A 158 -10.54 -11.57 -12.93
CA SER A 158 -11.86 -11.51 -12.30
C SER A 158 -12.99 -11.99 -13.22
N THR A 159 -12.91 -11.72 -14.52
CA THR A 159 -13.88 -12.22 -15.51
C THR A 159 -13.80 -13.74 -15.69
N LEU A 160 -12.58 -14.31 -15.54
CA LEU A 160 -12.37 -15.76 -15.65
C LEU A 160 -12.70 -16.52 -14.36
N LEU A 161 -12.33 -15.98 -13.21
CA LEU A 161 -12.33 -16.71 -11.94
C LEU A 161 -13.42 -16.23 -10.96
N GLY A 162 -14.01 -15.08 -11.20
CA GLY A 162 -14.91 -14.43 -10.26
C GLY A 162 -14.20 -13.98 -8.97
N LEU A 163 -14.97 -13.48 -8.01
CA LEU A 163 -14.43 -13.02 -6.72
C LEU A 163 -13.83 -14.19 -5.90
N ASN A 164 -14.54 -15.31 -5.84
CA ASN A 164 -14.11 -16.49 -5.09
C ASN A 164 -12.78 -17.04 -5.63
N GLY A 165 -12.65 -17.11 -6.97
CA GLY A 165 -11.43 -17.59 -7.62
C GLY A 165 -10.25 -16.66 -7.40
N LEU A 166 -10.45 -15.34 -7.33
CA LEU A 166 -9.39 -14.41 -6.95
C LEU A 166 -8.91 -14.68 -5.51
N PHE A 167 -9.80 -14.99 -4.57
CA PHE A 167 -9.39 -15.34 -3.21
C PHE A 167 -8.70 -16.70 -3.14
N TRP A 168 -9.12 -17.69 -3.93
CA TRP A 168 -8.36 -18.93 -4.08
C TRP A 168 -6.94 -18.67 -4.60
N LEU A 169 -6.79 -17.79 -5.58
CA LEU A 169 -5.47 -17.41 -6.09
C LEU A 169 -4.62 -16.75 -4.99
N THR A 170 -5.21 -15.89 -4.14
CA THR A 170 -4.47 -15.32 -3.00
C THR A 170 -3.99 -16.39 -2.01
N ALA A 171 -4.81 -17.42 -1.75
CA ALA A 171 -4.43 -18.55 -0.90
C ALA A 171 -3.25 -19.32 -1.50
N VAL A 172 -3.30 -19.63 -2.81
CA VAL A 172 -2.20 -20.30 -3.53
C VAL A 172 -0.92 -19.47 -3.47
N LEU A 173 -0.99 -18.15 -3.71
CA LEU A 173 0.17 -17.26 -3.60
C LEU A 173 0.75 -17.25 -2.17
N GLY A 174 -0.09 -17.33 -1.14
CA GLY A 174 0.34 -17.47 0.25
C GLY A 174 1.12 -18.77 0.48
N VAL A 175 0.60 -19.89 0.00
CA VAL A 175 1.26 -21.21 0.08
C VAL A 175 2.59 -21.21 -0.72
N MET A 176 2.61 -20.65 -1.93
CA MET A 176 3.85 -20.51 -2.70
C MET A 176 4.88 -19.66 -1.94
N GLY A 177 4.44 -18.59 -1.27
CA GLY A 177 5.29 -17.80 -0.39
C GLY A 177 5.89 -18.62 0.75
N MET A 178 5.13 -19.56 1.34
CA MET A 178 5.65 -20.46 2.39
C MET A 178 6.78 -21.35 1.85
N PHE A 179 6.64 -21.93 0.66
CA PHE A 179 7.71 -22.73 0.03
C PHE A 179 8.97 -21.89 -0.23
N LEU A 180 8.82 -20.63 -0.66
CA LEU A 180 9.96 -19.73 -0.80
C LEU A 180 10.63 -19.43 0.55
N VAL A 181 9.87 -19.21 1.61
CA VAL A 181 10.42 -19.00 2.96
C VAL A 181 11.16 -20.25 3.45
N LEU A 182 10.69 -21.46 3.13
CA LEU A 182 11.39 -22.71 3.46
C LEU A 182 12.75 -22.83 2.78
N SER A 183 12.97 -22.19 1.65
CA SER A 183 14.26 -22.16 0.95
C SER A 183 15.27 -21.14 1.51
N LEU A 184 14.84 -20.24 2.42
CA LEU A 184 15.71 -19.25 3.04
C LEU A 184 16.67 -19.91 4.05
N PRO A 185 17.89 -19.36 4.24
CA PRO A 185 18.83 -19.87 5.25
C PRO A 185 18.25 -19.73 6.65
N VAL A 186 18.69 -20.60 7.57
CA VAL A 186 18.34 -20.47 8.99
C VAL A 186 19.11 -19.27 9.54
N PRO A 187 18.45 -18.33 10.23
CA PRO A 187 19.12 -17.14 10.78
C PRO A 187 20.18 -17.55 11.81
N VAL A 188 21.34 -16.92 11.74
CA VAL A 188 22.28 -16.90 12.86
C VAL A 188 21.73 -15.83 13.81
N VAL A 189 21.39 -16.24 15.05
CA VAL A 189 20.96 -15.33 16.11
C VAL A 189 22.13 -14.37 16.38
N ARG A 190 21.94 -13.10 16.12
CA ARG A 190 22.86 -12.04 16.55
C ARG A 190 22.25 -11.38 17.78
N ASP A 191 23.04 -11.25 18.83
CA ASP A 191 22.68 -10.40 19.96
C ASP A 191 22.45 -8.96 19.47
N GLU A 192 21.24 -8.45 19.62
CA GLU A 192 20.93 -7.06 19.28
C GLU A 192 21.49 -6.15 20.37
N GLU A 193 22.32 -5.20 19.99
CA GLU A 193 22.60 -4.03 20.81
C GLU A 193 21.29 -3.29 21.07
N VAL A 194 20.93 -3.16 22.35
CA VAL A 194 19.78 -2.36 22.80
C VAL A 194 20.04 -0.91 22.44
N LEU A 195 19.43 -0.46 21.35
CA LEU A 195 19.58 0.90 20.86
C LEU A 195 18.73 1.86 21.72
N GLN A 196 19.38 2.90 22.23
CA GLN A 196 18.75 3.95 23.03
C GLN A 196 17.57 4.61 22.31
N GLU A 197 16.55 4.97 23.09
CA GLU A 197 15.33 5.61 22.62
C GLU A 197 15.61 7.00 22.01
N ALA A 198 15.54 7.10 20.70
CA ALA A 198 15.44 8.39 20.04
C ALA A 198 14.00 8.90 20.12
N GLY A 199 13.80 10.04 20.79
CA GLY A 199 12.49 10.67 20.94
C GLY A 199 11.73 10.85 19.61
N SER A 200 10.40 10.80 19.69
CA SER A 200 9.53 11.04 18.55
C SER A 200 9.56 12.51 18.17
N SER A 201 10.06 12.86 16.99
CA SER A 201 10.01 14.21 16.45
C SER A 201 8.59 14.51 15.88
N SER A 202 8.09 15.73 16.06
CA SER A 202 6.83 16.20 15.47
C SER A 202 6.77 16.00 13.95
N THR A 203 7.92 16.02 13.30
CA THR A 203 8.10 15.76 11.86
C THR A 203 7.73 14.32 11.48
N VAL A 204 8.05 13.34 12.31
CA VAL A 204 7.70 11.92 12.04
C VAL A 204 6.18 11.73 12.06
N TRP A 205 5.49 12.42 12.97
CA TRP A 205 4.02 12.38 13.03
C TRP A 205 3.38 13.03 11.79
N LEU A 206 3.95 14.12 11.28
CA LEU A 206 3.47 14.72 10.03
C LEU A 206 3.55 13.70 8.88
N PHE A 207 4.65 12.99 8.71
CA PHE A 207 4.80 11.98 7.66
C PHE A 207 3.92 10.74 7.91
N ALA A 208 3.72 10.34 9.16
CA ALA A 208 2.81 9.26 9.52
C ALA A 208 1.35 9.61 9.15
N LEU A 209 0.90 10.83 9.45
CA LEU A 209 -0.42 11.31 9.04
C LEU A 209 -0.52 11.52 7.52
N SER A 210 0.56 11.92 6.87
CA SER A 210 0.60 12.07 5.41
C SER A 210 0.43 10.73 4.70
N VAL A 211 1.14 9.68 5.13
CA VAL A 211 0.99 8.34 4.53
C VAL A 211 -0.36 7.71 4.88
N PHE A 212 -0.90 7.98 6.07
CA PHE A 212 -2.26 7.61 6.43
C PHE A 212 -3.26 8.18 5.43
N LEU A 213 -3.22 9.49 5.18
CA LEU A 213 -4.11 10.15 4.24
C LEU A 213 -3.91 9.64 2.82
N LEU A 214 -2.67 9.46 2.37
CA LEU A 214 -2.34 8.96 1.04
C LEU A 214 -3.01 7.60 0.78
N HIS A 215 -2.90 6.66 1.73
CA HIS A 215 -3.48 5.33 1.58
C HIS A 215 -4.99 5.32 1.84
N ALA A 216 -5.51 6.24 2.65
CA ALA A 216 -6.94 6.41 2.82
C ALA A 216 -7.60 6.83 1.51
N VAL A 217 -7.09 7.84 0.82
CA VAL A 217 -7.67 8.30 -0.45
C VAL A 217 -7.45 7.30 -1.58
N MET A 218 -6.34 6.55 -1.58
CA MET A 218 -6.10 5.48 -2.54
C MET A 218 -7.14 4.36 -2.41
N THR A 219 -7.37 3.89 -1.18
CA THR A 219 -8.34 2.82 -0.93
C THR A 219 -9.76 3.32 -1.19
N LEU A 220 -10.09 4.55 -0.78
CA LEU A 220 -11.37 5.19 -1.07
C LEU A 220 -11.62 5.29 -2.58
N LEU A 221 -10.61 5.67 -3.37
CA LEU A 221 -10.76 5.73 -4.83
C LEU A 221 -11.16 4.36 -5.40
N PHE A 222 -10.54 3.26 -4.96
CA PHE A 222 -10.92 1.92 -5.43
C PHE A 222 -12.27 1.42 -4.87
N VAL A 223 -12.77 2.00 -3.80
CA VAL A 223 -14.15 1.77 -3.34
C VAL A 223 -15.17 2.47 -4.25
N VAL A 224 -14.84 3.66 -4.77
CA VAL A 224 -15.78 4.49 -5.54
C VAL A 224 -15.67 4.27 -7.04
N LEU A 225 -14.44 4.30 -7.59
CA LEU A 225 -14.18 4.38 -9.03
C LEU A 225 -14.78 3.22 -9.84
N PRO A 226 -14.73 1.94 -9.41
CA PRO A 226 -15.31 0.84 -10.19
C PRO A 226 -16.84 1.00 -10.41
N GLY A 227 -17.57 1.36 -9.34
CA GLY A 227 -19.00 1.61 -9.40
C GLY A 227 -19.34 2.82 -10.26
N MET A 228 -18.57 3.91 -10.14
CA MET A 228 -18.73 5.13 -10.93
C MET A 228 -18.52 4.89 -12.44
N LEU A 229 -17.53 4.07 -12.81
CA LEU A 229 -17.30 3.70 -14.23
C LEU A 229 -18.52 3.01 -14.84
N VAL A 230 -19.17 2.12 -14.08
CA VAL A 230 -20.39 1.45 -14.55
C VAL A 230 -21.59 2.41 -14.54
N SER A 231 -21.85 3.08 -13.42
CA SER A 231 -23.09 3.84 -13.22
C SER A 231 -23.16 5.14 -14.03
N GLN A 232 -22.04 5.88 -14.14
CA GLN A 232 -22.02 7.17 -14.83
C GLN A 232 -21.62 7.08 -16.31
N PHE A 233 -20.77 6.09 -16.66
CA PHE A 233 -20.21 6.00 -18.01
C PHE A 233 -20.67 4.76 -18.77
N GLY A 234 -21.47 3.87 -18.16
CA GLY A 234 -21.87 2.61 -18.79
C GLY A 234 -20.68 1.71 -19.16
N PHE A 235 -19.55 1.91 -18.45
CA PHE A 235 -18.28 1.25 -18.79
C PHE A 235 -18.15 -0.03 -17.98
N GLU A 236 -18.49 -1.15 -18.60
CA GLU A 236 -18.54 -2.47 -17.97
C GLU A 236 -17.20 -2.91 -17.41
N LEU A 237 -17.21 -3.74 -16.36
CA LEU A 237 -16.02 -4.18 -15.62
C LEU A 237 -14.94 -4.74 -16.54
N GLU A 238 -15.30 -5.50 -17.57
CA GLU A 238 -14.34 -6.12 -18.49
C GLU A 238 -13.44 -5.12 -19.25
N TYR A 239 -13.88 -3.85 -19.35
CA TYR A 239 -13.12 -2.78 -20.01
C TYR A 239 -12.36 -1.87 -19.04
N HIS A 240 -12.53 -1.99 -17.72
CA HIS A 240 -11.91 -1.11 -16.72
C HIS A 240 -10.37 -1.07 -16.84
N TRP A 241 -9.73 -2.16 -17.28
CA TRP A 241 -8.29 -2.18 -17.53
C TRP A 241 -7.83 -1.11 -18.52
N ARG A 242 -8.71 -0.68 -19.46
CA ARG A 242 -8.42 0.40 -20.43
C ARG A 242 -8.28 1.77 -19.77
N ILE A 243 -8.76 1.93 -18.55
CA ILE A 243 -8.56 3.14 -17.72
C ILE A 243 -7.40 2.92 -16.76
N TYR A 244 -7.40 1.83 -16.00
CA TYR A 244 -6.40 1.60 -14.94
C TYR A 244 -5.00 1.44 -15.51
N VAL A 245 -4.83 0.61 -16.53
CA VAL A 245 -3.50 0.28 -17.06
C VAL A 245 -2.83 1.49 -17.71
N PRO A 246 -3.45 2.23 -18.67
CA PRO A 246 -2.83 3.41 -19.25
C PRO A 246 -2.58 4.51 -18.23
N SER A 247 -3.51 4.73 -17.28
CA SER A 247 -3.33 5.75 -16.24
C SER A 247 -2.14 5.45 -15.35
N MET A 248 -1.97 4.20 -14.94
CA MET A 248 -0.83 3.78 -14.12
C MET A 248 0.48 3.79 -14.89
N LEU A 249 0.52 3.23 -16.11
CA LEU A 249 1.73 3.25 -16.93
C LEU A 249 2.15 4.68 -17.26
N GLY A 250 1.21 5.54 -17.63
CA GLY A 250 1.46 6.96 -17.85
C GLY A 250 2.05 7.63 -16.61
N SER A 251 1.48 7.38 -15.44
CA SER A 251 1.99 7.92 -14.18
C SER A 251 3.41 7.44 -13.85
N VAL A 252 3.69 6.15 -14.07
CA VAL A 252 5.02 5.56 -13.83
C VAL A 252 6.06 6.16 -14.79
N ILE A 253 5.72 6.30 -16.07
CA ILE A 253 6.61 6.94 -17.06
C ILE A 253 6.93 8.39 -16.65
N LEU A 254 5.93 9.14 -16.20
CA LEU A 254 6.07 10.55 -15.82
C LEU A 254 6.77 10.76 -14.47
N VAL A 255 6.60 9.84 -13.51
CA VAL A 255 7.16 10.02 -12.17
C VAL A 255 8.69 9.94 -12.16
N PHE A 256 9.32 9.11 -12.99
CA PHE A 256 10.79 8.95 -12.98
C PHE A 256 11.55 10.23 -13.36
N PRO A 257 11.24 10.93 -14.47
CA PRO A 257 11.91 12.19 -14.77
C PRO A 257 11.60 13.26 -13.74
N LEU A 258 10.39 13.26 -13.16
CA LEU A 258 10.00 14.20 -12.11
C LEU A 258 10.82 13.97 -10.82
N LEU A 259 10.95 12.74 -10.36
CA LEU A 259 11.78 12.38 -9.20
C LEU A 259 13.24 12.75 -9.41
N ARG A 260 13.81 12.49 -10.61
CA ARG A 260 15.18 12.91 -10.95
C ARG A 260 15.35 14.42 -10.85
N ARG A 261 14.39 15.19 -11.38
CA ARG A 261 14.43 16.66 -11.33
C ARG A 261 14.30 17.18 -9.90
N ILE A 262 13.40 16.61 -9.11
CA ILE A 262 13.20 16.95 -7.69
C ILE A 262 14.47 16.69 -6.89
N ALA A 263 15.09 15.51 -7.07
CA ALA A 263 16.34 15.14 -6.39
C ALA A 263 17.51 16.04 -6.82
N ALA A 264 17.66 16.33 -8.11
CA ALA A 264 18.70 17.22 -8.61
C ALA A 264 18.60 18.63 -8.05
N ASN A 265 17.40 19.14 -7.82
CA ASN A 265 17.14 20.49 -7.30
C ASN A 265 16.98 20.50 -5.75
N LYS A 266 17.06 19.35 -5.07
CA LYS A 266 16.84 19.22 -3.61
C LYS A 266 15.50 19.81 -3.15
N THR A 267 14.43 19.56 -3.92
CA THR A 267 13.10 20.14 -3.68
C THR A 267 12.08 19.12 -3.19
N GLU A 268 12.53 18.01 -2.59
CA GLU A 268 11.65 16.90 -2.14
C GLU A 268 10.55 17.39 -1.21
N PHE A 269 10.89 18.21 -0.21
CA PHE A 269 9.93 18.74 0.76
C PHE A 269 8.92 19.71 0.13
N LYS A 270 9.33 20.49 -0.89
CA LYS A 270 8.46 21.43 -1.61
C LYS A 270 7.53 20.72 -2.60
N ALA A 271 7.95 19.58 -3.12
CA ALA A 271 7.14 18.78 -4.06
C ALA A 271 5.98 18.07 -3.38
N MET A 272 6.11 17.65 -2.12
CA MET A 272 5.07 16.88 -1.40
C MET A 272 3.75 17.63 -1.24
N PRO A 273 3.68 18.88 -0.77
CA PRO A 273 2.42 19.60 -0.68
C PRO A 273 1.78 19.83 -2.06
N LEU A 274 2.58 20.05 -3.11
CA LEU A 274 2.07 20.16 -4.48
C LEU A 274 1.47 18.83 -4.97
N ALA A 275 2.06 17.71 -4.60
CA ALA A 275 1.51 16.39 -4.92
C ALA A 275 0.19 16.12 -4.17
N PHE A 276 0.07 16.50 -2.89
CA PHE A 276 -1.22 16.42 -2.17
C PHE A 276 -2.28 17.33 -2.78
N LEU A 277 -1.90 18.53 -3.24
CA LEU A 277 -2.81 19.41 -3.96
C LEU A 277 -3.26 18.78 -5.28
N ALA A 278 -2.35 18.16 -6.03
CA ALA A 278 -2.68 17.46 -7.27
C ALA A 278 -3.63 16.27 -7.02
N LEU A 279 -3.43 15.50 -5.92
CA LEU A 279 -4.39 14.47 -5.49
C LEU A 279 -5.78 15.06 -5.23
N GLY A 280 -5.83 16.16 -4.47
CA GLY A 280 -7.08 16.84 -4.14
C GLY A 280 -7.82 17.35 -5.36
N VAL A 281 -7.11 18.03 -6.27
CA VAL A 281 -7.66 18.52 -7.53
C VAL A 281 -8.14 17.37 -8.42
N ALA A 282 -7.35 16.30 -8.55
CA ALA A 282 -7.73 15.15 -9.37
C ALA A 282 -9.03 14.50 -8.86
N LEU A 283 -9.15 14.26 -7.54
CA LEU A 283 -10.36 13.71 -6.94
C LEU A 283 -11.57 14.66 -7.09
N GLY A 284 -11.37 15.95 -6.88
CA GLY A 284 -12.42 16.96 -7.07
C GLY A 284 -12.89 17.05 -8.53
N LEU A 285 -11.99 16.95 -9.50
CA LEU A 285 -12.35 16.98 -10.92
C LEU A 285 -13.01 15.65 -11.36
N MET A 286 -12.58 14.51 -10.82
CA MET A 286 -13.26 13.23 -11.04
C MET A 286 -14.71 13.27 -10.54
N SER A 287 -14.99 13.93 -9.40
CA SER A 287 -16.33 14.03 -8.83
C SER A 287 -17.32 14.82 -9.71
N LEU A 288 -16.82 15.72 -10.54
CA LEU A 288 -17.66 16.52 -11.43
C LEU A 288 -18.19 15.74 -12.65
N GLY A 289 -17.73 14.50 -12.86
CA GLY A 289 -18.08 13.70 -14.02
C GLY A 289 -17.42 14.21 -15.30
N GLY A 290 -18.16 14.29 -16.38
CA GLY A 290 -17.66 14.73 -17.68
C GLY A 290 -17.47 13.56 -18.64
N SER A 291 -16.32 13.46 -19.33
CA SER A 291 -16.04 12.39 -20.26
C SER A 291 -15.14 11.30 -19.64
N LEU A 292 -15.23 10.08 -20.16
CA LEU A 292 -14.33 8.97 -19.77
C LEU A 292 -12.84 9.33 -19.99
N ILE A 293 -12.55 10.14 -21.03
CA ILE A 293 -11.18 10.61 -21.30
C ILE A 293 -10.73 11.56 -20.19
N ALA A 294 -11.58 12.50 -19.76
CA ALA A 294 -11.25 13.41 -18.66
C ALA A 294 -10.99 12.63 -17.36
N LEU A 295 -11.83 11.64 -17.04
CA LEU A 295 -11.65 10.75 -15.90
C LEU A 295 -10.29 10.03 -15.97
N ALA A 296 -9.93 9.48 -17.13
CA ALA A 296 -8.64 8.81 -17.33
C ALA A 296 -7.46 9.77 -17.13
N LEU A 297 -7.55 11.01 -17.64
CA LEU A 297 -6.51 12.02 -17.43
C LEU A 297 -6.36 12.41 -15.95
N PHE A 298 -7.48 12.57 -15.22
CA PHE A 298 -7.42 12.82 -13.78
C PHE A 298 -6.89 11.63 -13.01
N ALA A 299 -7.16 10.39 -13.46
CA ALA A 299 -6.55 9.18 -12.90
C ALA A 299 -5.02 9.17 -13.11
N VAL A 300 -4.52 9.61 -14.26
CA VAL A 300 -3.06 9.78 -14.48
C VAL A 300 -2.48 10.77 -13.47
N VAL A 301 -3.13 11.92 -13.26
CA VAL A 301 -2.66 12.94 -12.29
C VAL A 301 -2.68 12.38 -10.87
N PHE A 302 -3.76 11.67 -10.49
CA PHE A 302 -3.86 11.02 -9.19
C PHE A 302 -2.72 10.01 -8.96
N PHE A 303 -2.53 9.06 -9.88
CA PHE A 303 -1.48 8.05 -9.73
C PHE A 303 -0.07 8.65 -9.82
N LEU A 304 0.15 9.71 -10.61
CA LEU A 304 1.41 10.42 -10.64
C LEU A 304 1.75 11.04 -9.28
N ALA A 305 0.79 11.75 -8.69
CA ALA A 305 0.96 12.36 -7.37
C ALA A 305 1.12 11.29 -6.28
N PHE A 306 0.33 10.20 -6.34
CA PHE A 306 0.45 9.06 -5.44
C PHE A 306 1.85 8.43 -5.51
N ASN A 307 2.34 8.08 -6.70
CA ASN A 307 3.65 7.46 -6.89
C ASN A 307 4.79 8.38 -6.45
N LEU A 308 4.66 9.69 -6.67
CA LEU A 308 5.64 10.66 -6.21
C LEU A 308 5.71 10.69 -4.67
N LEU A 309 4.57 10.75 -3.99
CA LEU A 309 4.51 10.75 -2.53
C LEU A 309 5.00 9.43 -1.94
N GLU A 310 4.62 8.30 -2.54
CA GLU A 310 5.03 6.96 -2.12
C GLU A 310 6.56 6.76 -2.21
N ALA A 311 7.21 7.39 -3.19
CA ALA A 311 8.66 7.38 -3.31
C ALA A 311 9.35 8.39 -2.38
N ALA A 312 8.80 9.61 -2.26
CA ALA A 312 9.46 10.72 -1.58
C ALA A 312 9.33 10.65 -0.04
N MET A 313 8.16 10.27 0.49
CA MET A 313 7.92 10.28 1.94
C MET A 313 8.78 9.29 2.73
N PRO A 314 8.94 8.01 2.36
CA PRO A 314 9.84 7.09 3.08
C PRO A 314 11.30 7.56 3.05
N SER A 315 11.73 8.15 1.93
CA SER A 315 13.06 8.74 1.79
C SER A 315 13.25 9.89 2.78
N ALA A 316 12.28 10.80 2.88
CA ALA A 316 12.31 11.92 3.82
C ALA A 316 12.33 11.46 5.29
N VAL A 317 11.49 10.48 5.66
CA VAL A 317 11.50 9.87 7.01
C VAL A 317 12.87 9.28 7.32
N SER A 318 13.47 8.58 6.36
CA SER A 318 14.81 7.97 6.52
C SER A 318 15.91 9.01 6.71
N GLN A 319 15.86 10.15 5.99
CA GLN A 319 16.84 11.24 6.09
C GLN A 319 16.72 12.01 7.41
N LEU A 320 15.51 12.22 7.90
CA LEU A 320 15.22 12.96 9.13
C LEU A 320 15.38 12.13 10.41
N THR A 321 15.83 10.88 10.28
CA THR A 321 15.95 9.94 11.39
C THR A 321 17.40 9.49 11.59
N SER A 322 17.87 9.47 12.85
CA SER A 322 19.13 8.84 13.22
C SER A 322 19.11 7.35 12.88
N THR A 323 20.27 6.77 12.60
CA THR A 323 20.41 5.34 12.29
C THR A 323 19.82 4.43 13.37
N SER A 324 19.96 4.80 14.64
CA SER A 324 19.50 4.05 15.81
C SER A 324 17.97 4.02 16.00
N GLY A 325 17.25 5.02 15.49
CA GLY A 325 15.77 5.10 15.63
C GLY A 325 14.98 4.79 14.37
N ARG A 326 15.66 4.54 13.24
CA ARG A 326 15.04 4.43 11.91
C ARG A 326 14.01 3.30 11.82
N GLY A 327 14.30 2.12 12.34
CA GLY A 327 13.39 0.97 12.30
C GLY A 327 12.06 1.24 13.01
N ARG A 328 12.09 1.82 14.22
CA ARG A 328 10.88 2.18 14.98
C ARG A 328 10.03 3.21 14.26
N LYS A 329 10.65 4.23 13.68
CA LYS A 329 9.95 5.31 12.96
C LYS A 329 9.37 4.83 11.62
N MET A 330 10.08 3.95 10.91
CA MET A 330 9.54 3.29 9.73
C MET A 330 8.41 2.32 10.09
N GLY A 331 8.48 1.63 11.22
CA GLY A 331 7.38 0.82 11.73
C GLY A 331 6.13 1.65 12.03
N LEU A 332 6.28 2.83 12.66
CA LEU A 332 5.18 3.77 12.86
C LEU A 332 4.59 4.23 11.52
N TYR A 333 5.46 4.63 10.57
CA TYR A 333 5.06 5.04 9.22
C TYR A 333 4.20 3.96 8.53
N THR A 334 4.68 2.70 8.50
CA THR A 334 3.93 1.60 7.87
C THR A 334 2.66 1.22 8.63
N THR A 335 2.62 1.37 9.95
CA THR A 335 1.39 1.20 10.73
C THR A 335 0.33 2.22 10.29
N PHE A 336 0.70 3.49 10.15
CA PHE A 336 -0.21 4.54 9.68
C PHE A 336 -0.62 4.34 8.22
N GLN A 337 0.25 3.81 7.38
CA GLN A 337 -0.07 3.41 6.01
C GLN A 337 -1.25 2.42 5.97
N PHE A 338 -1.20 1.35 6.76
CA PHE A 338 -2.26 0.36 6.82
C PHE A 338 -3.53 0.87 7.52
N LEU A 339 -3.39 1.69 8.57
CA LEU A 339 -4.54 2.36 9.18
C LEU A 339 -5.23 3.31 8.20
N GLY A 340 -4.48 3.98 7.33
CA GLY A 340 -5.01 4.79 6.25
C GLY A 340 -5.85 3.96 5.27
N ALA A 341 -5.32 2.81 4.83
CA ALA A 341 -6.07 1.91 3.95
C ALA A 341 -7.37 1.41 4.62
N PHE A 342 -7.35 1.13 5.92
CA PHE A 342 -8.55 0.80 6.68
C PHE A 342 -9.57 1.95 6.71
N ALA A 343 -9.10 3.15 7.07
CA ALA A 343 -9.96 4.32 7.17
C ALA A 343 -10.58 4.70 5.82
N GLY A 344 -9.80 4.58 4.73
CA GLY A 344 -10.28 4.83 3.37
C GLY A 344 -11.29 3.81 2.90
N GLY A 345 -11.10 2.53 3.23
CA GLY A 345 -12.05 1.47 2.92
C GLY A 345 -13.37 1.67 3.67
N LEU A 346 -13.32 1.71 5.01
CA LEU A 346 -14.49 1.86 5.85
C LEU A 346 -15.20 3.21 5.63
N GLY A 347 -14.45 4.32 5.70
CA GLY A 347 -14.99 5.67 5.53
C GLY A 347 -15.49 5.92 4.11
N GLY A 348 -14.74 5.45 3.10
CA GLY A 348 -15.16 5.55 1.69
C GLY A 348 -16.43 4.77 1.42
N GLY A 349 -16.54 3.53 1.91
CA GLY A 349 -17.75 2.72 1.77
C GLY A 349 -18.95 3.30 2.50
N TRP A 350 -18.74 3.86 3.70
CA TRP A 350 -19.81 4.51 4.48
C TRP A 350 -20.29 5.79 3.78
N LEU A 351 -19.38 6.68 3.35
CA LEU A 351 -19.72 7.89 2.61
C LEU A 351 -20.41 7.56 1.28
N LEU A 352 -19.92 6.58 0.53
CA LEU A 352 -20.50 6.15 -0.73
C LEU A 352 -21.94 5.69 -0.54
N GLY A 353 -22.21 4.90 0.51
CA GLY A 353 -23.55 4.43 0.82
C GLY A 353 -24.52 5.52 1.31
N PHE A 354 -23.99 6.58 1.94
CA PHE A 354 -24.78 7.66 2.52
C PHE A 354 -25.02 8.82 1.53
N SER A 355 -24.02 9.18 0.74
CA SER A 355 -24.01 10.44 -0.04
C SER A 355 -23.62 10.27 -1.51
N GLY A 356 -23.33 9.03 -1.95
CA GLY A 356 -22.96 8.73 -3.33
C GLY A 356 -21.50 9.08 -3.66
N ASP A 357 -21.13 8.80 -4.91
CA ASP A 357 -19.77 8.87 -5.44
C ASP A 357 -19.24 10.31 -5.52
N VAL A 358 -20.07 11.25 -6.00
CA VAL A 358 -19.70 12.67 -6.17
C VAL A 358 -19.26 13.29 -4.84
N VAL A 359 -20.09 13.13 -3.79
CA VAL A 359 -19.78 13.71 -2.46
C VAL A 359 -18.56 13.00 -1.86
N THR A 360 -18.46 11.69 -2.00
CA THR A 360 -17.35 10.91 -1.45
C THR A 360 -16.00 11.36 -2.04
N LEU A 361 -15.91 11.52 -3.37
CA LEU A 361 -14.70 12.01 -4.03
C LEU A 361 -14.42 13.47 -3.70
N SER A 362 -15.47 14.33 -3.64
CA SER A 362 -15.30 15.75 -3.30
C SER A 362 -14.74 15.94 -1.88
N VAL A 363 -15.27 15.19 -0.91
CA VAL A 363 -14.77 15.20 0.48
C VAL A 363 -13.32 14.76 0.55
N ALA A 364 -12.97 13.67 -0.14
CA ALA A 364 -11.59 13.18 -0.20
C ALA A 364 -10.66 14.21 -0.85
N GLY A 365 -11.10 14.87 -1.94
CA GLY A 365 -10.37 15.93 -2.61
C GLY A 365 -10.15 17.16 -1.72
N LEU A 366 -11.18 17.57 -0.98
CA LEU A 366 -11.09 18.67 -0.02
C LEU A 366 -10.09 18.37 1.10
N ILE A 367 -10.13 17.16 1.68
CA ILE A 367 -9.20 16.73 2.74
C ILE A 367 -7.76 16.77 2.23
N CYS A 368 -7.48 16.26 1.01
CA CYS A 368 -6.15 16.33 0.41
C CYS A 368 -5.68 17.77 0.19
N THR A 369 -6.57 18.65 -0.25
CA THR A 369 -6.26 20.07 -0.47
C THR A 369 -5.94 20.79 0.85
N LEU A 370 -6.73 20.56 1.89
CA LEU A 370 -6.46 21.10 3.23
C LEU A 370 -5.13 20.56 3.81
N TRP A 371 -4.84 19.28 3.57
CA TRP A 371 -3.57 18.70 3.98
C TRP A 371 -2.39 19.29 3.23
N ALA A 372 -2.53 19.57 1.93
CA ALA A 372 -1.52 20.28 1.14
C ALA A 372 -1.19 21.66 1.73
N ILE A 373 -2.19 22.41 2.15
CA ILE A 373 -2.01 23.71 2.82
C ILE A 373 -1.26 23.52 4.15
N THR A 374 -1.64 22.53 4.94
CA THR A 374 -0.96 22.22 6.21
C THR A 374 0.51 21.89 6.00
N MET A 375 0.82 21.07 5.00
CA MET A 375 2.20 20.75 4.64
C MET A 375 2.98 21.95 4.11
N LEU A 376 2.35 22.84 3.32
CA LEU A 376 2.99 24.08 2.84
C LEU A 376 3.40 24.99 4.01
N VAL A 377 2.54 25.14 5.01
CA VAL A 377 2.82 25.93 6.22
C VAL A 377 4.00 25.29 6.98
N TRP A 378 4.02 23.96 7.09
CA TRP A 378 5.11 23.25 7.76
C TRP A 378 6.43 23.43 7.02
N VAL A 379 6.46 23.26 5.68
CA VAL A 379 7.66 23.42 4.86
C VAL A 379 8.24 24.81 5.01
N LYS A 380 7.42 25.86 4.95
CA LYS A 380 7.87 27.25 5.17
C LYS A 380 8.51 27.44 6.55
N ARG A 381 7.93 26.87 7.61
CA ARG A 381 8.50 26.95 8.97
C ARG A 381 9.81 26.17 9.10
N PHE A 382 9.93 25.06 8.38
CA PHE A 382 11.14 24.23 8.36
C PHE A 382 12.28 24.92 7.63
N ASP A 383 12.04 25.50 6.45
CA ASP A 383 13.04 26.29 5.69
C ASP A 383 13.55 27.48 6.50
N ASN A 384 12.68 28.20 7.20
CA ASN A 384 13.05 29.34 8.06
C ASN A 384 13.95 28.92 9.23
N ARG A 385 13.78 27.70 9.78
CA ARG A 385 14.65 27.18 10.86
C ARG A 385 16.03 26.71 10.39
N LEU A 386 16.18 26.40 9.10
CA LEU A 386 17.48 26.03 8.52
C LEU A 386 18.30 27.27 8.11
N GLN A 387 17.64 28.43 7.98
CA GLN A 387 18.28 29.70 7.62
C GLN A 387 18.61 30.57 8.86
N ALA A 388 18.05 30.30 10.02
CA ALA A 388 18.33 30.92 11.31
C ALA A 388 19.36 30.10 12.12
#